data_0197c672c127df61e9609e4622165ce8
#
_entry.id   0197c672c127df61e9609e4622165ce8
#
_cell.length_a   1.000
_cell.length_b   1.000
_cell.length_c   1.000
_cell.angle_alpha   90.00
_cell.angle_beta   90.00
_cell.angle_gamma   90.00
#
_symmetry.space_group_name_H-M   'P 1'
#
loop_
_entity.id
_entity.type
_entity.pdbx_description
1 polymer ?
#
loop_
_entity_poly.entity_id
_entity_poly.type
_entity_poly.pdbx_seq_one_letter_code
_entity_poly.pdbx_strand_id
1 'polypeptide(L)'
;KMIQRIRTALKRMKNLQRNQSDSEAKNIRHLNTDELEAGLEEALTSPTDEGIVNLIVCRPDVGQRKVLQSAEFSLEIGLVGDNWSKKPYSKSPDGGPHPEMQVTMINSRVLDLITAGDSSRMAVPGDQLVVDFDLSRENIPPGTKLNIGSAIIEVTEAPHTGCAQFVGWFGDDAMRFVNSSRGRELCLRGINSKVVQPGVISQGDKITKG
;
A
#
# COMPACT_ATOMS: atom_id res chain seq x y z
N LYS A 1 43.77 -21.28 4.16
CA LYS A 1 43.57 -21.03 2.71
C LYS A 1 42.10 -21.19 2.28
N MET A 2 41.37 -22.25 2.73
CA MET A 2 39.95 -22.51 2.40
C MET A 2 38.99 -21.43 2.89
N ILE A 3 39.10 -20.99 4.14
CA ILE A 3 38.27 -19.93 4.74
C ILE A 3 38.42 -18.60 4.02
N GLN A 4 39.63 -18.26 3.56
CA GLN A 4 39.90 -17.04 2.79
C GLN A 4 39.18 -17.07 1.42
N ARG A 5 39.17 -18.23 0.75
CA ARG A 5 38.47 -18.41 -0.52
C ARG A 5 36.94 -18.29 -0.37
N ILE A 6 36.39 -18.81 0.71
CA ILE A 6 34.95 -18.68 1.03
C ILE A 6 34.57 -17.22 1.29
N ARG A 7 35.36 -16.48 2.09
CA ARG A 7 35.13 -15.05 2.34
C ARG A 7 35.19 -14.21 1.06
N THR A 8 36.13 -14.52 0.17
CA THR A 8 36.25 -13.82 -1.12
C THR A 8 35.08 -14.12 -2.04
N ALA A 9 34.60 -15.38 -2.09
CA ALA A 9 33.43 -15.75 -2.86
C ALA A 9 32.15 -15.08 -2.36
N LEU A 10 31.92 -15.06 -1.05
CA LEU A 10 30.79 -14.36 -0.42
C LEU A 10 30.81 -12.83 -0.66
N LYS A 11 32.00 -12.22 -0.65
CA LYS A 11 32.14 -10.79 -0.97
C LYS A 11 31.86 -10.51 -2.46
N ARG A 12 32.27 -11.39 -3.36
CA ARG A 12 31.94 -11.31 -4.80
C ARG A 12 30.43 -11.47 -5.04
N MET A 13 29.77 -12.44 -4.39
CA MET A 13 28.33 -12.64 -4.52
C MET A 13 27.54 -11.42 -4.01
N LYS A 14 27.91 -10.84 -2.87
CA LYS A 14 27.28 -9.62 -2.35
C LYS A 14 27.47 -8.43 -3.29
N ASN A 15 28.65 -8.28 -3.90
CA ASN A 15 28.90 -7.22 -4.88
C ASN A 15 28.12 -7.43 -6.19
N LEU A 16 27.95 -8.68 -6.66
CA LEU A 16 27.13 -9.01 -7.84
C LEU A 16 25.65 -8.72 -7.58
N GLN A 17 25.12 -9.11 -6.41
CA GLN A 17 23.75 -8.80 -6.00
C GLN A 17 23.52 -7.28 -5.88
N ARG A 18 24.50 -6.54 -5.33
CA ARG A 18 24.42 -5.09 -5.23
C ARG A 18 24.45 -4.41 -6.61
N ASN A 19 25.31 -4.87 -7.51
CA ASN A 19 25.38 -4.34 -8.88
C ASN A 19 24.13 -4.67 -9.70
N GLN A 20 23.48 -5.83 -9.47
CA GLN A 20 22.20 -6.18 -10.08
C GLN A 20 21.08 -5.27 -9.55
N SER A 21 20.98 -5.10 -8.22
CA SER A 21 19.99 -4.18 -7.63
C SER A 21 20.18 -2.73 -8.08
N ASP A 22 21.43 -2.27 -8.21
CA ASP A 22 21.75 -0.91 -8.69
C ASP A 22 21.49 -0.76 -10.20
N SER A 23 21.58 -1.82 -11.01
CA SER A 23 21.22 -1.81 -12.44
C SER A 23 19.72 -1.87 -12.67
N GLU A 24 18.98 -2.61 -11.85
CA GLU A 24 17.52 -2.66 -11.87
C GLU A 24 16.92 -1.33 -11.40
N ALA A 25 17.49 -0.69 -10.37
CA ALA A 25 17.08 0.64 -9.93
C ALA A 25 17.30 1.74 -11.00
N LYS A 26 18.25 1.58 -11.91
CA LYS A 26 18.52 2.55 -12.99
C LYS A 26 17.50 2.53 -14.14
N ASN A 27 16.62 1.54 -14.21
CA ASN A 27 15.63 1.39 -15.29
C ASN A 27 14.17 1.61 -14.83
N ILE A 28 13.95 2.03 -13.57
CA ILE A 28 12.59 2.31 -13.09
C ILE A 28 12.10 3.60 -13.74
N ARG A 29 11.04 3.49 -14.54
CA ARG A 29 10.35 4.65 -15.11
C ARG A 29 9.48 5.29 -14.02
N HIS A 30 9.67 6.58 -13.81
CA HIS A 30 8.74 7.42 -13.06
C HIS A 30 7.98 8.31 -14.05
N LEU A 31 6.66 8.38 -13.90
CA LEU A 31 5.84 9.29 -14.70
C LEU A 31 6.04 10.72 -14.20
N ASN A 32 6.03 11.68 -15.13
CA ASN A 32 6.00 13.10 -14.80
C ASN A 32 4.56 13.56 -14.52
N THR A 33 4.40 14.81 -14.07
CA THR A 33 3.10 15.38 -13.70
C THR A 33 2.09 15.31 -14.85
N ASP A 34 2.48 15.63 -16.07
CA ASP A 34 1.58 15.65 -17.23
C ASP A 34 1.09 14.23 -17.58
N GLU A 35 1.96 13.24 -17.49
CA GLU A 35 1.62 11.82 -17.70
C GLU A 35 0.66 11.30 -16.63
N LEU A 36 0.86 11.69 -15.37
CA LEU A 36 0.00 11.32 -14.25
C LEU A 36 -1.40 11.95 -14.39
N GLU A 37 -1.46 13.24 -14.73
CA GLU A 37 -2.74 13.93 -14.95
C GLU A 37 -3.48 13.36 -16.18
N ALA A 38 -2.78 13.03 -17.25
CA ALA A 38 -3.38 12.43 -18.44
C ALA A 38 -3.97 11.02 -18.17
N GLY A 39 -3.36 10.23 -17.29
CA GLY A 39 -3.85 8.89 -16.93
C GLY A 39 -4.93 8.88 -15.84
N LEU A 40 -5.18 10.03 -15.18
CA LEU A 40 -6.07 10.07 -14.01
C LEU A 40 -7.52 9.71 -14.35
N GLU A 41 -8.05 10.19 -15.45
CA GLU A 41 -9.46 9.95 -15.83
C GLU A 41 -9.76 8.45 -15.96
N GLU A 42 -8.84 7.68 -16.54
CA GLU A 42 -8.97 6.22 -16.64
C GLU A 42 -8.90 5.56 -15.24
N ALA A 43 -7.98 6.01 -14.38
CA ALA A 43 -7.83 5.50 -13.03
C ALA A 43 -9.08 5.75 -12.16
N LEU A 44 -9.84 6.82 -12.44
CA LEU A 44 -11.08 7.17 -11.73
C LEU A 44 -12.32 6.37 -12.18
N THR A 45 -12.21 5.46 -13.14
CA THR A 45 -13.33 4.61 -13.58
C THR A 45 -13.58 3.40 -12.69
N SER A 46 -13.01 3.36 -11.49
CA SER A 46 -13.27 2.30 -10.51
C SER A 46 -14.72 2.29 -10.04
N PRO A 47 -15.29 1.10 -9.76
CA PRO A 47 -16.68 1.00 -9.31
C PRO A 47 -16.90 1.68 -7.94
N THR A 48 -18.10 2.26 -7.77
CA THR A 48 -18.51 2.97 -6.55
C THR A 48 -19.30 2.10 -5.56
N ASP A 49 -19.96 1.03 -6.03
CA ASP A 49 -20.87 0.24 -5.22
C ASP A 49 -20.33 -1.15 -4.87
N GLU A 50 -19.78 -1.86 -5.84
CA GLU A 50 -19.19 -3.18 -5.64
C GLU A 50 -17.80 -3.21 -6.26
N GLY A 51 -16.77 -3.27 -5.43
CA GLY A 51 -15.36 -3.39 -5.82
C GLY A 51 -14.80 -4.78 -5.58
N ILE A 52 -13.50 -4.94 -5.83
CA ILE A 52 -12.79 -6.20 -5.68
C ILE A 52 -11.41 -6.01 -5.04
N VAL A 53 -10.98 -6.97 -4.23
CA VAL A 53 -9.61 -7.04 -3.69
C VAL A 53 -8.68 -7.63 -4.73
N ASN A 54 -7.76 -6.83 -5.28
CA ASN A 54 -6.79 -7.27 -6.26
C ASN A 54 -5.53 -7.87 -5.62
N LEU A 55 -5.06 -7.27 -4.49
CA LEU A 55 -3.83 -7.70 -3.85
C LEU A 55 -3.93 -7.53 -2.33
N ILE A 56 -3.33 -8.48 -1.59
CA ILE A 56 -3.16 -8.38 -0.14
C ILE A 56 -1.66 -8.37 0.13
N VAL A 57 -1.17 -7.34 0.84
CA VAL A 57 0.25 -7.16 1.15
C VAL A 57 0.45 -7.11 2.66
N CYS A 58 1.18 -8.08 3.19
CA CYS A 58 1.65 -8.10 4.57
C CYS A 58 3.06 -7.51 4.66
N ARG A 59 3.32 -6.74 5.70
CA ARG A 59 4.63 -6.17 6.03
C ARG A 59 5.16 -6.87 7.29
N PRO A 60 5.75 -8.06 7.21
CA PRO A 60 6.17 -8.80 8.41
C PRO A 60 7.26 -8.07 9.19
N ASP A 61 8.09 -7.28 8.50
CA ASP A 61 9.14 -6.46 9.11
C ASP A 61 9.41 -5.20 8.26
N VAL A 62 10.26 -4.30 8.79
CA VAL A 62 10.66 -3.07 8.10
C VAL A 62 11.30 -3.39 6.75
N GLY A 63 10.80 -2.76 5.68
CA GLY A 63 11.28 -2.98 4.31
C GLY A 63 10.81 -4.29 3.66
N GLN A 64 10.17 -5.20 4.38
CA GLN A 64 9.68 -6.46 3.83
C GLN A 64 8.24 -6.31 3.30
N ARG A 65 7.95 -7.03 2.22
CA ARG A 65 6.62 -7.12 1.60
C ARG A 65 6.36 -8.59 1.24
N LYS A 66 5.21 -9.10 1.64
CA LYS A 66 4.76 -10.45 1.31
C LYS A 66 3.35 -10.38 0.73
N VAL A 67 3.18 -10.80 -0.51
CA VAL A 67 1.86 -10.94 -1.12
C VAL A 67 1.20 -12.20 -0.61
N LEU A 68 -0.06 -12.09 -0.19
CA LEU A 68 -0.87 -13.18 0.36
C LEU A 68 -2.09 -13.41 -0.53
N GLN A 69 -2.49 -14.67 -0.69
CA GLN A 69 -3.76 -15.02 -1.35
C GLN A 69 -4.95 -14.79 -0.44
N SER A 70 -4.74 -14.97 0.86
CA SER A 70 -5.76 -14.77 1.89
C SER A 70 -5.08 -14.35 3.19
N ALA A 71 -5.77 -13.56 4.01
CA ALA A 71 -5.26 -13.09 5.30
C ALA A 71 -6.37 -12.95 6.32
N GLU A 72 -6.05 -13.22 7.58
CA GLU A 72 -6.90 -12.94 8.73
C GLU A 72 -6.71 -11.47 9.16
N PHE A 73 -7.81 -10.81 9.49
CA PHE A 73 -7.86 -9.46 10.06
C PHE A 73 -8.49 -9.52 11.45
N SER A 74 -7.83 -8.94 12.44
CA SER A 74 -8.27 -8.92 13.82
C SER A 74 -8.46 -7.51 14.37
N LEU A 75 -9.24 -7.38 15.42
CA LEU A 75 -9.50 -6.09 16.08
C LEU A 75 -8.23 -5.48 16.68
N GLU A 76 -7.36 -6.33 17.25
CA GLU A 76 -6.19 -5.88 18.03
C GLU A 76 -5.00 -5.51 17.15
N ILE A 77 -4.75 -6.29 16.08
CA ILE A 77 -3.50 -6.17 15.32
C ILE A 77 -3.69 -5.87 13.83
N GLY A 78 -4.95 -5.71 13.39
CA GLY A 78 -5.25 -5.52 11.97
C GLY A 78 -4.95 -6.77 11.16
N LEU A 79 -4.19 -6.68 10.07
CA LEU A 79 -3.76 -7.83 9.29
C LEU A 79 -2.79 -8.69 10.12
N VAL A 80 -3.16 -9.96 10.36
CA VAL A 80 -2.35 -10.90 11.15
C VAL A 80 -1.01 -11.15 10.46
N GLY A 81 0.08 -10.96 11.21
CA GLY A 81 1.46 -11.07 10.70
C GLY A 81 2.06 -9.76 10.15
N ASP A 82 1.27 -8.68 10.05
CA ASP A 82 1.79 -7.36 9.71
C ASP A 82 2.48 -6.70 10.91
N ASN A 83 3.40 -5.79 10.65
CA ASN A 83 4.17 -5.11 11.69
C ASN A 83 3.49 -3.84 12.24
N TRP A 84 2.25 -3.52 11.82
CA TRP A 84 1.57 -2.31 12.28
C TRP A 84 1.50 -2.22 13.82
N SER A 85 1.10 -3.30 14.49
CA SER A 85 0.96 -3.34 15.95
C SER A 85 2.27 -3.11 16.72
N LYS A 86 3.41 -3.25 16.04
CA LYS A 86 4.75 -3.03 16.60
C LYS A 86 5.32 -1.64 16.30
N LYS A 87 4.60 -0.81 15.52
CA LYS A 87 5.08 0.52 15.14
C LYS A 87 4.69 1.55 16.17
N PRO A 88 5.66 2.18 16.86
CA PRO A 88 5.34 3.25 17.80
C PRO A 88 4.80 4.46 17.04
N TYR A 89 3.82 5.12 17.62
CA TYR A 89 3.35 6.41 17.17
C TYR A 89 3.62 7.44 18.25
N SER A 90 4.42 8.47 17.92
CA SER A 90 4.94 9.44 18.90
C SER A 90 3.88 10.26 19.60
N LYS A 91 2.64 10.33 19.06
CA LYS A 91 1.50 11.04 19.64
C LYS A 91 0.52 10.10 20.36
N SER A 92 0.75 8.79 20.37
CA SER A 92 -0.03 7.86 21.18
C SER A 92 0.33 8.02 22.66
N PRO A 93 -0.64 8.11 23.57
CA PRO A 93 -0.38 8.26 25.02
C PRO A 93 0.42 7.11 25.61
N ASP A 94 0.28 5.91 25.07
CA ASP A 94 0.95 4.67 25.49
C ASP A 94 2.16 4.31 24.63
N GLY A 95 2.49 5.13 23.60
CA GLY A 95 3.54 4.85 22.62
C GLY A 95 3.22 3.71 21.66
N GLY A 96 1.99 3.20 21.68
CA GLY A 96 1.50 2.17 20.76
C GLY A 96 1.27 2.68 19.33
N PRO A 97 0.79 1.83 18.41
CA PRO A 97 0.48 2.22 17.04
C PRO A 97 -0.71 3.18 16.98
N HIS A 98 -0.83 3.92 15.87
CA HIS A 98 -1.99 4.78 15.67
C HIS A 98 -3.24 3.93 15.36
N PRO A 99 -4.28 3.92 16.22
CA PRO A 99 -5.43 3.00 16.06
C PRO A 99 -6.22 3.22 14.78
N GLU A 100 -6.26 4.45 14.27
CA GLU A 100 -6.95 4.78 13.01
C GLU A 100 -6.14 4.47 11.74
N MET A 101 -4.90 4.00 11.87
CA MET A 101 -4.02 3.63 10.75
C MET A 101 -3.74 2.12 10.71
N GLN A 102 -4.68 1.31 11.19
CA GLN A 102 -4.49 -0.12 11.38
C GLN A 102 -4.36 -0.88 10.05
N VAL A 103 -5.20 -0.53 9.08
CA VAL A 103 -5.20 -1.09 7.73
C VAL A 103 -5.18 0.04 6.71
N THR A 104 -4.29 -0.02 5.73
CA THR A 104 -4.25 0.93 4.62
C THR A 104 -4.77 0.28 3.35
N MET A 105 -5.57 1.04 2.58
CA MET A 105 -6.08 0.63 1.27
C MET A 105 -5.67 1.63 0.21
N ILE A 106 -5.34 1.14 -0.99
CA ILE A 106 -5.05 1.96 -2.17
C ILE A 106 -5.82 1.44 -3.38
N ASN A 107 -6.27 2.36 -4.23
CA ASN A 107 -6.93 2.01 -5.48
C ASN A 107 -5.92 1.39 -6.45
N SER A 108 -6.27 0.25 -7.05
CA SER A 108 -5.38 -0.52 -7.92
C SER A 108 -5.06 0.19 -9.24
N ARG A 109 -6.03 0.91 -9.82
CA ARG A 109 -5.83 1.65 -11.07
C ARG A 109 -4.96 2.87 -10.89
N VAL A 110 -5.15 3.59 -9.76
CA VAL A 110 -4.27 4.70 -9.37
C VAL A 110 -2.85 4.19 -9.13
N LEU A 111 -2.72 3.05 -8.46
CA LEU A 111 -1.42 2.45 -8.20
C LEU A 111 -0.75 1.95 -9.49
N ASP A 112 -1.50 1.37 -10.42
CA ASP A 112 -1.02 0.97 -11.74
C ASP A 112 -0.50 2.18 -12.52
N LEU A 113 -1.25 3.28 -12.53
CA LEU A 113 -0.80 4.55 -13.11
C LEU A 113 0.53 5.01 -12.49
N ILE A 114 0.62 5.08 -11.15
CA ILE A 114 1.82 5.54 -10.44
C ILE A 114 3.03 4.63 -10.72
N THR A 115 2.81 3.32 -10.89
CA THR A 115 3.87 2.36 -11.22
C THR A 115 4.24 2.34 -12.70
N ALA A 116 3.58 3.15 -13.53
CA ALA A 116 3.71 3.18 -14.99
C ALA A 116 3.39 1.81 -15.64
N GLY A 117 2.39 1.09 -15.11
CA GLY A 117 1.96 -0.23 -15.57
C GLY A 117 2.86 -1.38 -15.14
N ASP A 118 3.85 -1.13 -14.27
CA ASP A 118 4.74 -2.18 -13.76
C ASP A 118 4.08 -2.93 -12.59
N SER A 119 3.41 -4.04 -12.89
CA SER A 119 2.71 -4.88 -11.93
C SER A 119 3.62 -5.45 -10.82
N SER A 120 4.93 -5.61 -11.08
CA SER A 120 5.89 -6.10 -10.09
C SER A 120 6.07 -5.11 -8.92
N ARG A 121 5.67 -3.86 -9.10
CA ARG A 121 5.80 -2.78 -8.12
C ARG A 121 4.53 -2.49 -7.32
N MET A 122 3.42 -3.19 -7.61
CA MET A 122 2.13 -2.99 -6.92
C MET A 122 2.21 -3.24 -5.39
N ALA A 123 3.10 -4.10 -4.93
CA ALA A 123 3.29 -4.37 -3.50
C ALA A 123 4.25 -3.38 -2.79
N VAL A 124 4.99 -2.56 -3.55
CA VAL A 124 6.08 -1.70 -3.02
C VAL A 124 5.60 -0.70 -1.96
N PRO A 125 4.49 0.04 -2.13
CA PRO A 125 4.06 1.00 -1.12
C PRO A 125 3.64 0.34 0.21
N GLY A 126 3.25 -0.94 0.14
CA GLY A 126 2.94 -1.74 1.31
C GLY A 126 1.58 -1.42 1.92
N ASP A 127 0.65 -0.90 1.13
CA ASP A 127 -0.76 -0.85 1.52
C ASP A 127 -1.28 -2.27 1.65
N GLN A 128 -1.94 -2.59 2.77
CA GLN A 128 -2.34 -3.97 3.04
C GLN A 128 -3.38 -4.47 2.05
N LEU A 129 -4.24 -3.59 1.55
CA LEU A 129 -5.26 -3.92 0.55
C LEU A 129 -5.08 -3.03 -0.69
N VAL A 130 -4.87 -3.65 -1.85
CA VAL A 130 -4.94 -2.98 -3.16
C VAL A 130 -6.25 -3.41 -3.80
N VAL A 131 -7.10 -2.44 -4.10
CA VAL A 131 -8.51 -2.69 -4.44
C VAL A 131 -8.94 -1.95 -5.70
N ASP A 132 -9.75 -2.55 -6.55
CA ASP A 132 -10.48 -1.83 -7.59
C ASP A 132 -11.83 -1.37 -7.03
N PHE A 133 -11.80 -0.22 -6.41
CA PHE A 133 -12.94 0.42 -5.76
C PHE A 133 -12.67 1.92 -5.63
N ASP A 134 -13.67 2.76 -5.83
CA ASP A 134 -13.53 4.20 -5.64
C ASP A 134 -13.35 4.53 -4.16
N LEU A 135 -12.15 4.96 -3.81
CA LEU A 135 -11.76 5.33 -2.44
C LEU A 135 -11.92 6.83 -2.14
N SER A 136 -12.52 7.61 -3.06
CA SER A 136 -12.71 9.04 -2.86
C SER A 136 -13.53 9.36 -1.60
N ARG A 137 -13.29 10.53 -1.01
CA ARG A 137 -14.05 10.97 0.17
C ARG A 137 -15.54 11.18 -0.13
N GLU A 138 -15.91 11.42 -1.40
CA GLU A 138 -17.29 11.50 -1.83
C GLU A 138 -17.98 10.14 -1.76
N ASN A 139 -17.30 9.07 -2.21
CA ASN A 139 -17.87 7.72 -2.23
C ASN A 139 -17.86 7.05 -0.86
N ILE A 140 -16.75 7.14 -0.13
CA ILE A 140 -16.56 6.48 1.17
C ILE A 140 -15.97 7.46 2.22
N PRO A 141 -16.79 8.40 2.73
CA PRO A 141 -16.35 9.29 3.80
C PRO A 141 -15.95 8.51 5.06
N PRO A 142 -15.16 9.10 5.96
CA PRO A 142 -14.84 8.50 7.25
C PRO A 142 -16.08 8.01 8.01
N GLY A 143 -15.96 6.85 8.65
CA GLY A 143 -17.08 6.14 9.30
C GLY A 143 -17.81 5.17 8.38
N THR A 144 -17.56 5.20 7.06
CA THR A 144 -18.12 4.19 6.13
C THR A 144 -17.55 2.82 6.49
N LYS A 145 -18.46 1.85 6.63
CA LYS A 145 -18.11 0.44 6.83
C LYS A 145 -18.09 -0.28 5.49
N LEU A 146 -17.05 -1.07 5.28
CA LEU A 146 -16.85 -1.87 4.08
C LEU A 146 -16.89 -3.34 4.47
N ASN A 147 -17.82 -4.10 3.86
CA ASN A 147 -17.85 -5.56 3.95
C ASN A 147 -16.85 -6.12 2.94
N ILE A 148 -15.87 -6.88 3.41
CA ILE A 148 -14.80 -7.47 2.57
C ILE A 148 -14.55 -8.90 3.04
N GLY A 149 -14.86 -9.90 2.22
CA GLY A 149 -14.84 -11.29 2.65
C GLY A 149 -15.74 -11.53 3.86
N SER A 150 -15.21 -12.00 4.98
CA SER A 150 -15.95 -12.13 6.26
C SER A 150 -15.63 -11.01 7.27
N ALA A 151 -14.75 -10.08 6.93
CA ALA A 151 -14.39 -8.95 7.79
C ALA A 151 -15.22 -7.70 7.48
N ILE A 152 -15.33 -6.80 8.47
CA ILE A 152 -15.82 -5.43 8.26
C ILE A 152 -14.72 -4.46 8.65
N ILE A 153 -14.40 -3.54 7.73
CA ILE A 153 -13.38 -2.52 7.89
C ILE A 153 -14.04 -1.15 7.83
N GLU A 154 -13.74 -0.27 8.79
CA GLU A 154 -14.26 1.09 8.87
C GLU A 154 -13.20 2.08 8.38
N VAL A 155 -13.59 2.94 7.42
CA VAL A 155 -12.75 4.06 6.94
C VAL A 155 -12.55 5.06 8.08
N THR A 156 -11.32 5.50 8.30
CA THR A 156 -10.99 6.43 9.40
C THR A 156 -10.71 7.84 8.90
N GLU A 157 -10.71 8.82 9.83
CA GLU A 157 -10.43 10.23 9.54
C GLU A 157 -8.93 10.48 9.28
N ALA A 158 -8.04 9.59 9.79
CA ALA A 158 -6.60 9.75 9.67
C ALA A 158 -6.16 9.87 8.19
N PRO A 159 -5.49 10.97 7.79
CA PRO A 159 -5.11 11.16 6.42
C PRO A 159 -4.02 10.16 6.00
N HIS A 160 -4.16 9.56 4.82
CA HIS A 160 -3.10 8.78 4.21
C HIS A 160 -2.40 9.62 3.15
N THR A 161 -1.13 9.96 3.39
CA THR A 161 -0.35 10.87 2.53
C THR A 161 0.93 10.21 2.06
N GLY A 162 1.42 10.64 0.88
CA GLY A 162 2.75 10.27 0.41
C GLY A 162 3.83 10.84 1.35
N CYS A 163 4.89 10.07 1.58
CA CYS A 163 6.01 10.41 2.44
C CYS A 163 7.35 10.30 1.70
N ALA A 164 8.47 10.57 2.38
CA ALA A 164 9.80 10.47 1.77
C ALA A 164 10.12 9.09 1.15
N GLN A 165 9.60 8.00 1.74
CA GLN A 165 9.75 6.67 1.14
C GLN A 165 8.99 6.55 -0.19
N PHE A 166 7.81 7.19 -0.29
CA PHE A 166 7.02 7.22 -1.51
C PHE A 166 7.78 7.94 -2.65
N VAL A 167 8.47 9.03 -2.34
CA VAL A 167 9.37 9.71 -3.30
C VAL A 167 10.45 8.76 -3.79
N GLY A 168 11.09 8.01 -2.88
CA GLY A 168 12.12 7.05 -3.24
C GLY A 168 11.63 5.94 -4.18
N TRP A 169 10.35 5.60 -4.12
CA TRP A 169 9.76 4.56 -4.96
C TRP A 169 9.21 5.10 -6.28
N PHE A 170 8.58 6.27 -6.28
CA PHE A 170 7.74 6.73 -7.39
C PHE A 170 8.11 8.12 -7.91
N GLY A 171 9.07 8.80 -7.28
CA GLY A 171 9.52 10.13 -7.67
C GLY A 171 8.72 11.28 -7.05
N ASP A 172 9.24 12.49 -7.24
CA ASP A 172 8.66 13.72 -6.69
C ASP A 172 7.32 14.10 -7.33
N ASP A 173 7.17 13.82 -8.63
CA ASP A 173 5.93 14.14 -9.34
C ASP A 173 4.76 13.31 -8.82
N ALA A 174 4.94 12.01 -8.64
CA ALA A 174 3.94 11.14 -8.03
C ALA A 174 3.61 11.56 -6.59
N MET A 175 4.62 11.99 -5.82
CA MET A 175 4.41 12.51 -4.46
C MET A 175 3.56 13.77 -4.45
N ARG A 176 3.85 14.75 -5.34
CA ARG A 176 3.07 15.98 -5.48
C ARG A 176 1.64 15.69 -5.97
N PHE A 177 1.51 14.79 -6.94
CA PHE A 177 0.24 14.37 -7.51
C PHE A 177 -0.71 13.81 -6.45
N VAL A 178 -0.30 12.80 -5.67
CA VAL A 178 -1.16 12.20 -4.64
C VAL A 178 -1.44 13.12 -3.45
N ASN A 179 -0.57 14.09 -3.17
CA ASN A 179 -0.72 15.05 -2.07
C ASN A 179 -1.33 16.40 -2.48
N SER A 180 -1.66 16.59 -3.76
CA SER A 180 -2.37 17.78 -4.25
C SER A 180 -3.76 17.89 -3.59
N SER A 181 -4.41 19.06 -3.67
CA SER A 181 -5.78 19.22 -3.16
C SER A 181 -6.73 18.20 -3.80
N ARG A 182 -6.70 18.07 -5.14
CA ARG A 182 -7.47 17.06 -5.88
C ARG A 182 -7.08 15.63 -5.48
N GLY A 183 -5.78 15.35 -5.32
CA GLY A 183 -5.28 14.04 -4.92
C GLY A 183 -5.75 13.60 -3.53
N ARG A 184 -5.93 14.55 -2.61
CA ARG A 184 -6.47 14.28 -1.26
C ARG A 184 -7.97 14.06 -1.27
N GLU A 185 -8.73 14.82 -2.05
CA GLU A 185 -10.18 14.63 -2.23
C GLU A 185 -10.49 13.26 -2.84
N LEU A 186 -9.72 12.86 -3.85
CA LEU A 186 -9.82 11.59 -4.55
C LEU A 186 -9.12 10.43 -3.82
N CYS A 187 -8.45 10.69 -2.70
CA CYS A 187 -7.67 9.71 -1.93
C CYS A 187 -6.67 8.92 -2.80
N LEU A 188 -5.95 9.60 -3.71
CA LEU A 188 -5.04 8.94 -4.66
C LEU A 188 -3.89 8.21 -3.97
N ARG A 189 -3.47 8.63 -2.76
CA ARG A 189 -2.50 7.86 -1.94
C ARG A 189 -3.16 6.68 -1.21
N GLY A 190 -4.46 6.59 -1.25
CA GLY A 190 -5.24 5.62 -0.50
C GLY A 190 -5.84 6.19 0.78
N ILE A 191 -6.39 5.31 1.58
CA ILE A 191 -7.08 5.63 2.84
C ILE A 191 -6.52 4.82 4.00
N ASN A 192 -6.73 5.35 5.22
CA ASN A 192 -6.55 4.60 6.45
C ASN A 192 -7.89 4.05 6.93
N SER A 193 -7.83 2.93 7.63
CA SER A 193 -8.99 2.22 8.14
C SER A 193 -8.64 1.35 9.34
N LYS A 194 -9.67 0.81 10.00
CA LYS A 194 -9.54 -0.12 11.13
C LYS A 194 -10.51 -1.29 10.99
N VAL A 195 -10.18 -2.41 11.57
CA VAL A 195 -11.06 -3.58 11.65
C VAL A 195 -12.12 -3.34 12.71
N VAL A 196 -13.38 -3.49 12.35
CA VAL A 196 -14.52 -3.40 13.29
C VAL A 196 -15.27 -4.72 13.46
N GLN A 197 -15.07 -5.65 12.53
CA GLN A 197 -15.43 -7.05 12.68
C GLN A 197 -14.28 -7.90 12.15
N PRO A 198 -13.73 -8.83 12.95
CA PRO A 198 -12.66 -9.71 12.52
C PRO A 198 -13.16 -10.70 11.47
N GLY A 199 -12.26 -11.16 10.61
CA GLY A 199 -12.58 -12.10 9.57
C GLY A 199 -11.41 -12.37 8.63
N VAL A 200 -11.68 -13.10 7.57
CA VAL A 200 -10.73 -13.46 6.52
C VAL A 200 -11.07 -12.68 5.26
N ILE A 201 -10.05 -12.11 4.63
CA ILE A 201 -10.12 -11.48 3.32
C ILE A 201 -9.21 -12.24 2.37
N SER A 202 -9.68 -12.49 1.16
CA SER A 202 -8.95 -13.17 0.09
C SER A 202 -8.86 -12.29 -1.15
N GLN A 203 -7.84 -12.49 -1.96
CA GLN A 203 -7.81 -11.87 -3.29
C GLN A 203 -9.03 -12.36 -4.09
N GLY A 204 -9.70 -11.44 -4.78
CA GLY A 204 -10.94 -11.70 -5.48
C GLY A 204 -12.20 -11.47 -4.64
N ASP A 205 -12.09 -11.25 -3.33
CA ASP A 205 -13.26 -10.91 -2.52
C ASP A 205 -13.89 -9.59 -2.94
N LYS A 206 -15.21 -9.55 -2.89
CA LYS A 206 -16.00 -8.34 -3.14
C LYS A 206 -15.84 -7.35 -2.00
N ILE A 207 -15.94 -6.07 -2.35
CA ILE A 207 -16.02 -4.95 -1.43
C ILE A 207 -17.37 -4.29 -1.64
N THR A 208 -18.15 -4.14 -0.58
CA THR A 208 -19.44 -3.43 -0.61
C THR A 208 -19.57 -2.49 0.58
N LYS A 209 -20.31 -1.42 0.42
CA LYS A 209 -20.68 -0.52 1.54
C LYS A 209 -21.68 -1.25 2.44
N GLY A 210 -21.46 -1.18 3.77
CA GLY A 210 -22.32 -1.76 4.80
C GLY A 210 -23.41 -0.80 5.27
#